data_e342559ecc4a9ad519c1815c2c9c2a49
#
_entry.id   e342559ecc4a9ad519c1815c2c9c2a49
#
_cell.length_a   1.000
_cell.length_b   1.000
_cell.length_c   1.000
_cell.angle_alpha   90.00
_cell.angle_beta   90.00
_cell.angle_gamma   90.00
#
_symmetry.space_group_name_H-M   'P 1'
#
loop_
_entity.id
_entity.type
_entity.pdbx_description
1 polymer ?
#
loop_
_entity_poly.entity_id
_entity_poly.type
_entity_poly.pdbx_seq_one_letter_code
_entity_poly.pdbx_strand_id
1 'polypeptide(L)'
;MSALSAGVDSIEVLPYDHYHQSQTELAQRMAVNIPLILQEESYFADVIDPAGGAYSIELLTQEIAQKAWSYFQELEKFGGISSNEALDQLRKDVQAKREERIKLYASGNMTLIGMNKFENPDTMNNSWKDSESYLGVETLRFEQVEINSPA
;
A
#
# COMPACT_ATOMS: atom_id res chain seq x y z
N MET A 1 -6.48 -10.93 3.45
CA MET A 1 -7.76 -10.70 4.14
C MET A 1 -8.43 -9.39 3.73
N SER A 2 -7.83 -8.20 3.89
CA SER A 2 -8.51 -6.92 3.56
C SER A 2 -9.04 -6.84 2.13
N ALA A 3 -8.28 -7.30 1.14
CA ALA A 3 -8.73 -7.34 -0.23
C ALA A 3 -9.95 -8.26 -0.45
N LEU A 4 -9.94 -9.45 0.17
CA LEU A 4 -11.09 -10.37 0.11
C LEU A 4 -12.32 -9.79 0.82
N SER A 5 -12.13 -9.12 1.97
CA SER A 5 -13.24 -8.44 2.65
C SER A 5 -13.82 -7.27 1.84
N ALA A 6 -13.04 -6.71 0.93
CA ALA A 6 -13.48 -5.65 0.02
C ALA A 6 -14.13 -6.18 -1.28
N GLY A 7 -14.27 -7.50 -1.43
CA GLY A 7 -14.95 -8.11 -2.58
C GLY A 7 -14.20 -7.96 -3.91
N VAL A 8 -12.85 -8.07 -3.89
CA VAL A 8 -12.08 -7.99 -5.14
C VAL A 8 -12.31 -9.20 -6.03
N ASP A 9 -12.32 -9.02 -7.35
CA ASP A 9 -12.54 -10.09 -8.33
C ASP A 9 -11.36 -11.06 -8.44
N SER A 10 -10.14 -10.58 -8.15
CA SER A 10 -8.93 -11.40 -8.17
C SER A 10 -7.91 -10.89 -7.16
N ILE A 11 -7.07 -11.79 -6.68
CA ILE A 11 -6.01 -11.46 -5.72
C ILE A 11 -4.70 -12.10 -6.15
N GLU A 12 -3.65 -11.31 -6.16
CA GLU A 12 -2.28 -11.76 -6.30
C GLU A 12 -1.49 -11.41 -5.04
N VAL A 13 -0.82 -12.39 -4.48
CA VAL A 13 0.04 -12.21 -3.31
C VAL A 13 1.49 -12.34 -3.73
N LEU A 14 2.24 -11.26 -3.60
CA LEU A 14 3.67 -11.28 -3.84
C LEU A 14 4.38 -12.04 -2.70
N PRO A 15 5.42 -12.83 -3.01
CA PRO A 15 6.28 -13.41 -2.00
C PRO A 15 6.85 -12.32 -1.06
N TYR A 16 6.99 -12.61 0.22
CA TYR A 16 7.47 -11.63 1.20
C TYR A 16 8.91 -11.14 0.91
N ASP A 17 9.68 -11.92 0.17
CA ASP A 17 11.04 -11.60 -0.28
C ASP A 17 11.11 -11.13 -1.73
N HIS A 18 9.98 -10.72 -2.31
CA HIS A 18 9.88 -10.33 -3.72
C HIS A 18 10.89 -9.25 -4.13
N TYR A 19 11.16 -8.29 -3.25
CA TYR A 19 12.10 -7.20 -3.51
C TYR A 19 13.56 -7.55 -3.18
N HIS A 20 13.82 -8.74 -2.63
CA HIS A 20 15.18 -9.23 -2.40
C HIS A 20 15.75 -9.91 -3.64
N GLN A 21 17.06 -9.89 -3.79
CA GLN A 21 17.73 -10.51 -4.95
C GLN A 21 17.59 -12.04 -4.96
N SER A 22 17.51 -12.66 -3.78
CA SER A 22 17.32 -14.10 -3.63
C SER A 22 15.90 -14.39 -3.15
N GLN A 23 15.04 -14.74 -4.09
CA GLN A 23 13.70 -15.24 -3.75
C GLN A 23 13.78 -16.70 -3.32
N THR A 24 13.09 -17.03 -2.23
CA THR A 24 13.09 -18.39 -1.68
C THR A 24 11.86 -19.17 -2.15
N GLU A 25 12.02 -20.49 -2.31
CA GLU A 25 10.90 -21.39 -2.64
C GLU A 25 9.81 -21.34 -1.53
N LEU A 26 10.24 -21.19 -0.28
CA LEU A 26 9.31 -21.06 0.86
C LEU A 26 8.42 -19.82 0.71
N ALA A 27 9.00 -18.67 0.35
CA ALA A 27 8.24 -17.43 0.18
C ALA A 27 7.21 -17.54 -0.95
N GLN A 28 7.59 -18.18 -2.07
CA GLN A 28 6.69 -18.44 -3.17
C GLN A 28 5.54 -19.37 -2.77
N ARG A 29 5.84 -20.46 -2.05
CA ARG A 29 4.81 -21.37 -1.54
C ARG A 29 3.85 -20.67 -0.58
N MET A 30 4.37 -19.83 0.33
CA MET A 30 3.52 -19.05 1.23
C MET A 30 2.61 -18.09 0.49
N ALA A 31 3.11 -17.40 -0.54
CA ALA A 31 2.32 -16.50 -1.35
C ALA A 31 1.15 -17.20 -2.06
N VAL A 32 1.35 -18.41 -2.55
CA VAL A 32 0.29 -19.24 -3.16
C VAL A 32 -0.66 -19.80 -2.12
N ASN A 33 -0.15 -20.27 -0.98
CA ASN A 33 -0.97 -20.94 0.02
C ASN A 33 -1.85 -19.98 0.82
N ILE A 34 -1.42 -18.74 1.05
CA ILE A 34 -2.22 -17.75 1.78
C ILE A 34 -3.63 -17.55 1.19
N PRO A 35 -3.80 -17.23 -0.09
CA PRO A 35 -5.14 -17.11 -0.65
C PRO A 35 -5.92 -18.43 -0.63
N LEU A 36 -5.28 -19.58 -0.83
CA LEU A 36 -5.95 -20.87 -0.76
C LEU A 36 -6.49 -21.18 0.64
N ILE A 37 -5.70 -20.91 1.71
CA ILE A 37 -6.14 -21.09 3.10
C ILE A 37 -7.31 -20.14 3.41
N LEU A 38 -7.26 -18.91 2.93
CA LEU A 38 -8.34 -17.96 3.12
C LEU A 38 -9.62 -18.38 2.38
N GLN A 39 -9.49 -19.00 1.22
CA GLN A 39 -10.60 -19.53 0.44
C GLN A 39 -11.20 -20.77 1.10
N GLU A 40 -10.38 -21.79 1.39
CA GLU A 40 -10.82 -23.13 1.78
C GLU A 40 -11.08 -23.26 3.28
N GLU A 41 -10.25 -22.65 4.14
CA GLU A 41 -10.34 -22.81 5.58
C GLU A 41 -11.06 -21.64 6.26
N SER A 42 -10.97 -20.43 5.71
CA SER A 42 -11.63 -19.25 6.28
C SER A 42 -12.96 -18.91 5.60
N TYR A 43 -13.41 -19.73 4.67
CA TYR A 43 -14.70 -19.64 3.97
C TYR A 43 -14.99 -18.29 3.30
N PHE A 44 -13.94 -17.55 2.92
CA PHE A 44 -14.14 -16.26 2.25
C PHE A 44 -14.79 -16.38 0.87
N ALA A 45 -14.71 -17.56 0.24
CA ALA A 45 -15.37 -17.82 -1.04
C ALA A 45 -16.88 -18.08 -0.91
N ASP A 46 -17.36 -18.40 0.28
CA ASP A 46 -18.77 -18.77 0.51
C ASP A 46 -19.67 -17.55 0.73
N VAL A 47 -19.07 -16.36 0.89
CA VAL A 47 -19.79 -15.12 1.19
C VAL A 47 -19.45 -14.06 0.15
N ILE A 48 -20.46 -13.49 -0.49
CA ILE A 48 -20.28 -12.47 -1.55
C ILE A 48 -19.70 -11.17 -0.98
N ASP A 49 -20.15 -10.76 0.22
CA ASP A 49 -19.69 -9.55 0.90
C ASP A 49 -19.44 -9.84 2.39
N PRO A 50 -18.23 -10.31 2.73
CA PRO A 50 -17.90 -10.68 4.11
C PRO A 50 -17.95 -9.51 5.11
N ALA A 51 -17.81 -8.28 4.63
CA ALA A 51 -17.83 -7.06 5.44
C ALA A 51 -19.18 -6.33 5.42
N GLY A 52 -20.12 -6.80 4.61
CA GLY A 52 -21.42 -6.19 4.42
C GLY A 52 -22.22 -6.04 5.70
N GLY A 53 -22.76 -4.85 5.93
CA GLY A 53 -23.55 -4.53 7.12
C GLY A 53 -22.74 -4.29 8.39
N ALA A 54 -21.40 -4.40 8.37
CA ALA A 54 -20.57 -4.04 9.50
C ALA A 54 -20.54 -2.52 9.67
N TYR A 55 -21.19 -2.00 10.69
CA TYR A 55 -21.42 -0.56 10.89
C TYR A 55 -20.16 0.28 10.75
N SER A 56 -19.04 -0.13 11.35
CA SER A 56 -17.78 0.60 11.28
C SER A 56 -17.18 0.64 9.88
N ILE A 57 -17.34 -0.43 9.11
CA ILE A 57 -16.84 -0.52 7.73
C ILE A 57 -17.72 0.32 6.81
N GLU A 58 -19.02 0.23 6.94
CA GLU A 58 -19.98 1.03 6.16
C GLU A 58 -19.78 2.53 6.40
N LEU A 59 -19.66 2.95 7.67
CA LEU A 59 -19.41 4.34 8.02
C LEU A 59 -18.08 4.85 7.44
N LEU A 60 -17.00 4.08 7.61
CA LEU A 60 -15.69 4.43 7.09
C LEU A 60 -15.68 4.52 5.55
N THR A 61 -16.35 3.59 4.88
CA THR A 61 -16.51 3.60 3.42
C THR A 61 -17.23 4.86 2.95
N GLN A 62 -18.31 5.23 3.63
CA GLN A 62 -19.06 6.45 3.31
C GLN A 62 -18.21 7.71 3.52
N GLU A 63 -17.48 7.80 4.64
CA GLU A 63 -16.62 8.96 4.92
C GLU A 63 -15.48 9.10 3.90
N ILE A 64 -14.85 7.97 3.50
CA ILE A 64 -13.79 7.97 2.48
C ILE A 64 -14.38 8.41 1.14
N ALA A 65 -15.55 7.86 0.75
CA ALA A 65 -16.22 8.23 -0.49
C ALA A 65 -16.56 9.72 -0.55
N GLN A 66 -17.09 10.30 0.54
CA GLN A 66 -17.40 11.72 0.63
C GLN A 66 -16.14 12.60 0.50
N LYS A 67 -15.05 12.24 1.16
CA LYS A 67 -13.78 12.96 1.07
C LYS A 67 -13.18 12.87 -0.34
N ALA A 68 -13.20 11.68 -0.93
CA ALA A 68 -12.73 11.47 -2.29
C ALA A 68 -13.53 12.28 -3.31
N TRP A 69 -14.87 12.31 -3.16
CA TRP A 69 -15.75 13.08 -4.01
C TRP A 69 -15.51 14.58 -3.89
N SER A 70 -15.34 15.09 -2.65
CA SER A 70 -15.02 16.52 -2.42
C SER A 70 -13.69 16.89 -3.06
N TYR A 71 -12.66 16.04 -2.93
CA TYR A 71 -11.36 16.27 -3.53
C TYR A 71 -11.42 16.22 -5.07
N PHE A 72 -12.19 15.28 -5.62
CA PHE A 72 -12.45 15.24 -7.06
C PHE A 72 -13.07 16.54 -7.57
N GLN A 73 -14.09 17.06 -6.87
CA GLN A 73 -14.72 18.33 -7.23
C GLN A 73 -13.74 19.53 -7.12
N GLU A 74 -12.78 19.49 -6.21
CA GLU A 74 -11.72 20.49 -6.14
C GLU A 74 -10.80 20.44 -7.37
N LEU A 75 -10.38 19.26 -7.78
CA LEU A 75 -9.57 19.09 -8.99
C LEU A 75 -10.31 19.50 -10.26
N GLU A 76 -11.62 19.28 -10.33
CA GLU A 76 -12.46 19.71 -11.46
C GLU A 76 -12.50 21.24 -11.62
N LYS A 77 -12.38 22.01 -10.53
CA LYS A 77 -12.28 23.47 -10.60
C LYS A 77 -11.01 23.98 -11.31
N PHE A 78 -9.96 23.14 -11.34
CA PHE A 78 -8.71 23.42 -12.06
C PHE A 78 -8.70 22.85 -13.48
N GLY A 79 -9.85 22.44 -14.01
CA GLY A 79 -9.99 21.88 -15.35
C GLY A 79 -9.87 20.36 -15.42
N GLY A 80 -9.96 19.67 -14.27
CA GLY A 80 -9.93 18.22 -14.17
C GLY A 80 -8.55 17.62 -14.44
N ILE A 81 -8.47 16.31 -14.31
CA ILE A 81 -7.21 15.53 -14.37
C ILE A 81 -6.46 15.67 -15.71
N SER A 82 -7.14 16.14 -16.77
CA SER A 82 -6.54 16.42 -18.09
C SER A 82 -5.80 17.76 -18.15
N SER A 83 -5.97 18.62 -17.13
CA SER A 83 -5.32 19.93 -17.08
C SER A 83 -3.99 19.86 -16.35
N ASN A 84 -3.00 20.61 -16.83
CA ASN A 84 -1.70 20.70 -16.17
C ASN A 84 -1.81 21.33 -14.77
N GLU A 85 -2.73 22.27 -14.59
CA GLU A 85 -2.96 22.95 -13.30
C GLU A 85 -3.46 21.97 -12.24
N ALA A 86 -4.43 21.12 -12.59
CA ALA A 86 -4.93 20.09 -11.69
C ALA A 86 -3.86 19.04 -11.36
N LEU A 87 -3.06 18.63 -12.36
CA LEU A 87 -1.95 17.70 -12.15
C LEU A 87 -0.88 18.29 -11.22
N ASP A 88 -0.54 19.57 -11.36
CA ASP A 88 0.44 20.23 -10.51
C ASP A 88 -0.09 20.39 -9.07
N GLN A 89 -1.39 20.66 -8.91
CA GLN A 89 -2.01 20.65 -7.58
C GLN A 89 -1.96 19.26 -6.95
N LEU A 90 -2.36 18.23 -7.70
CA LEU A 90 -2.30 16.84 -7.24
C LEU A 90 -0.88 16.43 -6.81
N ARG A 91 0.14 16.79 -7.61
CA ARG A 91 1.55 16.52 -7.25
C ARG A 91 1.96 17.17 -5.94
N LYS A 92 1.57 18.44 -5.72
CA LYS A 92 1.84 19.16 -4.47
C LYS A 92 1.19 18.48 -3.27
N ASP A 93 -0.06 18.07 -3.39
CA ASP A 93 -0.81 17.43 -2.33
C ASP A 93 -0.22 16.05 -1.98
N VAL A 94 0.13 15.26 -3.01
CA VAL A 94 0.81 13.97 -2.84
C VAL A 94 2.18 14.15 -2.17
N GLN A 95 2.97 15.15 -2.59
CA GLN A 95 4.27 15.42 -1.99
C GLN A 95 4.14 15.84 -0.52
N ALA A 96 3.20 16.70 -0.19
CA ALA A 96 2.94 17.12 1.19
C ALA A 96 2.56 15.93 2.08
N LYS A 97 1.70 15.03 1.58
CA LYS A 97 1.32 13.81 2.30
C LYS A 97 2.48 12.82 2.45
N ARG A 98 3.33 12.71 1.45
CA ARG A 98 4.56 11.91 1.53
C ARG A 98 5.49 12.42 2.64
N GLU A 99 5.74 13.72 2.68
CA GLU A 99 6.59 14.34 3.71
C GLU A 99 6.02 14.17 5.12
N GLU A 100 4.71 14.35 5.29
CA GLU A 100 4.03 14.09 6.56
C GLU A 100 4.25 12.65 7.01
N ARG A 101 4.07 11.68 6.12
CA ARG A 101 4.26 10.26 6.40
C ARG A 101 5.71 9.91 6.78
N ILE A 102 6.68 10.46 6.05
CA ILE A 102 8.10 10.27 6.34
C ILE A 102 8.42 10.79 7.75
N LYS A 103 7.93 11.96 8.12
CA LYS A 103 8.10 12.53 9.48
C LYS A 103 7.49 11.63 10.56
N LEU A 104 6.33 11.03 10.32
CA LEU A 104 5.69 10.10 11.26
C LEU A 104 6.52 8.82 11.47
N TYR A 105 7.10 8.27 10.39
CA TYR A 105 8.01 7.11 10.49
C TYR A 105 9.33 7.47 11.18
N ALA A 106 9.94 8.57 10.82
CA ALA A 106 11.19 9.02 11.41
C ALA A 106 11.08 9.37 12.90
N SER A 107 9.92 9.89 13.33
CA SER A 107 9.64 10.18 14.74
C SER A 107 9.23 8.96 15.57
N GLY A 108 9.06 7.79 14.95
CA GLY A 108 8.56 6.59 15.62
C GLY A 108 7.06 6.60 15.97
N ASN A 109 6.33 7.67 15.61
CA ASN A 109 4.88 7.76 15.84
C ASN A 109 4.09 6.80 14.95
N MET A 110 4.68 6.36 13.84
CA MET A 110 4.14 5.31 12.99
C MET A 110 5.14 4.16 12.92
N THR A 111 4.69 2.96 13.28
CA THR A 111 5.53 1.77 13.25
C THR A 111 5.41 1.05 11.92
N LEU A 112 6.55 0.76 11.30
CA LEU A 112 6.67 -0.11 10.14
C LEU A 112 7.58 -1.28 10.55
N ILE A 113 6.99 -2.43 10.81
CA ILE A 113 7.70 -3.63 11.27
C ILE A 113 8.73 -4.05 10.22
N GLY A 114 9.96 -4.31 10.68
CA GLY A 114 11.07 -4.68 9.82
C GLY A 114 11.80 -3.50 9.18
N MET A 115 11.31 -2.26 9.37
CA MET A 115 11.94 -1.05 8.83
C MET A 115 12.41 -0.07 9.91
N ASN A 116 11.52 0.35 10.81
CA ASN A 116 11.87 1.23 11.92
C ASN A 116 11.63 0.60 13.30
N LYS A 117 11.17 -0.65 13.31
CA LYS A 117 11.02 -1.45 14.53
C LYS A 117 11.20 -2.93 14.20
N PHE A 118 11.98 -3.63 15.02
CA PHE A 118 12.33 -5.04 14.83
C PHE A 118 13.01 -5.29 13.47
N GLU A 119 13.98 -4.45 13.13
CA GLU A 119 14.81 -4.61 11.94
C GLU A 119 15.56 -5.94 11.98
N ASN A 120 15.66 -6.60 10.81
CA ASN A 120 16.50 -7.78 10.69
C ASN A 120 17.89 -7.35 10.17
N PRO A 121 18.98 -7.50 10.97
CA PRO A 121 20.32 -7.10 10.56
C PRO A 121 20.81 -7.75 9.26
N ASP A 122 20.35 -8.97 8.99
CA ASP A 122 20.74 -9.73 7.79
C ASP A 122 20.13 -9.15 6.50
N THR A 123 19.03 -8.41 6.60
CA THR A 123 18.38 -7.80 5.44
C THR A 123 18.98 -6.46 5.06
N MET A 124 19.64 -5.76 5.96
CA MET A 124 20.29 -4.47 5.68
C MET A 124 21.48 -4.58 4.69
N ASN A 125 22.08 -5.77 4.58
CA ASN A 125 23.21 -6.01 3.67
C ASN A 125 22.77 -6.49 2.28
N ASN A 126 21.48 -6.74 2.05
CA ASN A 126 20.99 -7.17 0.76
C ASN A 126 20.52 -5.96 -0.05
N SER A 127 21.20 -5.70 -1.16
CA SER A 127 20.76 -4.70 -2.13
C SER A 127 19.32 -5.00 -2.57
N TRP A 128 18.44 -4.03 -2.40
CA TRP A 128 17.08 -4.08 -2.92
C TRP A 128 17.16 -4.15 -4.44
N LYS A 129 16.32 -4.97 -5.07
CA LYS A 129 16.14 -4.91 -6.52
C LYS A 129 15.60 -3.53 -6.86
N ASP A 130 16.29 -2.81 -7.74
CA ASP A 130 15.68 -1.65 -8.38
C ASP A 130 14.39 -2.12 -9.05
N SER A 131 13.26 -1.57 -8.62
CA SER A 131 11.99 -1.84 -9.27
C SER A 131 12.08 -1.27 -10.69
N GLU A 132 12.42 -2.12 -11.67
CA GLU A 132 12.19 -1.77 -13.06
C GLU A 132 10.71 -1.42 -13.20
N SER A 133 10.43 -0.27 -13.76
CA SER A 133 9.08 0.24 -13.94
C SER A 133 8.26 -0.73 -14.79
N TYR A 134 7.48 -1.58 -14.14
CA TYR A 134 6.42 -2.30 -14.81
C TYR A 134 5.40 -1.25 -15.27
N LEU A 135 5.18 -1.15 -16.59
CA LEU A 135 4.17 -0.31 -17.25
C LEU A 135 4.58 1.11 -17.68
N GLY A 136 5.85 1.50 -17.73
CA GLY A 136 6.25 2.82 -18.31
C GLY A 136 5.70 4.03 -17.53
N VAL A 137 5.10 3.81 -16.38
CA VAL A 137 4.80 4.84 -15.41
C VAL A 137 6.06 5.00 -14.56
N GLU A 138 6.65 6.21 -14.53
CA GLU A 138 7.67 6.53 -13.54
C GLU A 138 7.07 6.23 -12.15
N THR A 139 7.32 5.02 -11.67
CA THR A 139 7.02 4.71 -10.28
C THR A 139 7.82 5.69 -9.46
N LEU A 140 7.15 6.46 -8.64
CA LEU A 140 7.77 7.34 -7.66
C LEU A 140 8.80 6.49 -6.91
N ARG A 141 10.08 6.62 -7.28
CA ARG A 141 11.15 5.93 -6.58
C ARG A 141 11.06 6.38 -5.14
N PHE A 142 10.88 5.43 -4.25
CA PHE A 142 11.17 5.66 -2.85
C PHE A 142 12.68 5.84 -2.78
N GLU A 143 13.17 7.09 -2.88
CA GLU A 143 14.53 7.40 -2.48
C GLU A 143 14.68 6.85 -1.07
N GLN A 144 15.76 6.10 -0.85
CA GLN A 144 16.11 5.61 0.47
C GLN A 144 16.15 6.82 1.41
N VAL A 145 15.11 6.99 2.17
CA VAL A 145 15.16 7.92 3.30
C VAL A 145 16.03 7.22 4.32
N GLU A 146 17.26 7.71 4.52
CA GLU A 146 18.07 7.32 5.66
C GLU A 146 17.27 7.67 6.91
N ILE A 147 16.58 6.69 7.44
CA ILE A 147 15.93 6.79 8.75
C ILE A 147 17.07 6.57 9.75
N ASN A 148 17.78 7.65 10.08
CA ASN A 148 18.74 7.63 11.16
C ASN A 148 17.98 7.29 12.44
N SER A 149 18.17 6.06 12.94
CA SER A 149 17.74 5.69 14.29
C SER A 149 18.36 6.66 15.27
N PRO A 150 17.59 7.34 16.12
CA PRO A 150 18.17 8.09 17.22
C PRO A 150 18.92 7.10 18.15
N ALA A 151 20.16 7.45 18.48
CA ALA A 151 21.05 6.72 19.36
C ALA A 151 20.45 6.55 20.78
#